data_b478ad96b2fb9c882a5d280c822d38fc
#
_entry.id   b478ad96b2fb9c882a5d280c822d38fc
#
_cell.length_a   1.000
_cell.length_b   1.000
_cell.length_c   1.000
_cell.angle_alpha   90.00
_cell.angle_beta   90.00
_cell.angle_gamma   90.00
#
_symmetry.space_group_name_H-M   'P 1'
#
loop_
_entity.id
_entity.type
_entity.pdbx_description
1 polymer ?
#
loop_
_entity_poly.entity_id
_entity_poly.type
_entity_poly.pdbx_seq_one_letter_code
_entity_poly.pdbx_strand_id
1 'polypeptide(L)'
;MANRNLKEAKAAKNDEFYTQYHDIEAEMNAYLEYNPNVFRGKNILLPCDDPEWSNFTRFFVAKFEELGIKKLISTSFAQESKNYKSNWQPTLFESEDPRFSAEKTAICGKIFTLTGDTNQNGRIDIDDLEWDYLEGTGDFRSPEVTALRNEADIIITNPPFSLFREFLAWIVEGNKQFAIIGNMNAITYKEVFPLIKENKMWLGVPFSNGNAYFRPGIHSEYATGVYNEETNLVKFRNCIWLTNLEHGRRHQPLTLMTMEDNLRYNKKMKNKEGYDHYDNYDAIEVPYTDAIPSDYEGVMGVPISFLDKYCPEQFEILGITKTWFGSASKIYPEQIQIDKQGKESKVTKLNDGAVLLHAEPPLDTTYYIVDGKYYTQVYARILVKLI
;
A
#
# COMPACT_ATOMS: atom_id res chain seq x y z
N MET A 1 -11.42 10.53 -12.32
CA MET A 1 -10.16 10.65 -13.08
C MET A 1 -9.13 9.60 -12.65
N ALA A 2 -8.90 9.32 -11.38
CA ALA A 2 -7.91 8.31 -10.95
C ALA A 2 -8.14 6.88 -11.52
N ASN A 3 -9.39 6.43 -11.66
CA ASN A 3 -9.71 5.11 -12.22
C ASN A 3 -9.47 4.97 -13.74
N ARG A 4 -9.36 6.07 -14.48
CA ARG A 4 -9.13 6.05 -15.93
C ARG A 4 -7.64 5.87 -16.20
N ASN A 5 -6.80 6.58 -15.46
CA ASN A 5 -5.34 6.45 -15.56
C ASN A 5 -4.83 5.05 -15.17
N LEU A 6 -5.45 4.42 -14.12
CA LEU A 6 -5.14 3.04 -13.75
C LEU A 6 -5.57 2.01 -14.82
N LYS A 7 -6.68 2.24 -15.52
CA LYS A 7 -7.10 1.39 -16.63
C LYS A 7 -6.19 1.55 -17.86
N GLU A 8 -5.74 2.77 -18.13
CA GLU A 8 -4.81 3.08 -19.21
C GLU A 8 -3.40 2.55 -18.90
N ALA A 9 -2.92 2.69 -17.66
CA ALA A 9 -1.67 2.07 -17.18
C ALA A 9 -1.73 0.53 -17.26
N LYS A 10 -2.84 -0.07 -16.86
CA LYS A 10 -3.08 -1.52 -16.98
C LYS A 10 -3.07 -1.98 -18.43
N ALA A 11 -3.68 -1.22 -19.36
CA ALA A 11 -3.71 -1.54 -20.78
C ALA A 11 -2.33 -1.32 -21.43
N ALA A 12 -1.56 -0.34 -20.96
CA ALA A 12 -0.22 -0.04 -21.46
C ALA A 12 0.89 -0.86 -20.78
N LYS A 13 0.58 -1.64 -19.72
CA LYS A 13 1.55 -2.33 -18.85
C LYS A 13 2.69 -1.42 -18.33
N ASN A 14 2.44 -0.11 -18.22
CA ASN A 14 3.39 0.91 -17.77
C ASN A 14 3.23 1.14 -16.25
N ASP A 15 3.48 0.10 -15.45
CA ASP A 15 3.16 0.09 -14.01
C ASP A 15 4.43 -0.02 -13.14
N GLU A 16 5.63 0.19 -13.73
CA GLU A 16 6.90 0.15 -13.02
C GLU A 16 7.34 1.54 -12.58
N PHE A 17 7.49 1.67 -11.27
CA PHE A 17 7.90 2.88 -10.60
C PHE A 17 8.98 2.54 -9.57
N TYR A 18 10.19 3.06 -9.76
CA TYR A 18 11.31 2.79 -8.87
C TYR A 18 11.23 3.64 -7.61
N THR A 19 11.18 2.96 -6.47
CA THR A 19 11.10 3.56 -5.13
C THR A 19 12.40 4.29 -4.80
N GLN A 20 12.30 5.43 -4.10
CA GLN A 20 13.48 6.18 -3.67
C GLN A 20 14.23 5.44 -2.57
N TYR A 21 15.55 5.52 -2.58
CA TYR A 21 16.43 4.82 -1.63
C TYR A 21 16.10 5.16 -0.17
N HIS A 22 15.87 6.44 0.14
CA HIS A 22 15.56 6.90 1.49
C HIS A 22 14.23 6.37 2.04
N ASP A 23 13.23 6.13 1.18
CA ASP A 23 11.95 5.55 1.60
C ASP A 23 12.12 4.06 1.96
N ILE A 24 12.96 3.35 1.22
CA ILE A 24 13.32 1.96 1.52
C ILE A 24 14.11 1.89 2.82
N GLU A 25 15.13 2.74 2.96
CA GLU A 25 15.97 2.80 4.15
C GLU A 25 15.16 3.11 5.42
N ALA A 26 14.22 4.07 5.34
CA ALA A 26 13.35 4.41 6.47
C ALA A 26 12.49 3.23 6.91
N GLU A 27 11.91 2.50 5.96
CA GLU A 27 11.09 1.32 6.25
C GLU A 27 11.92 0.19 6.84
N MET A 28 13.05 -0.17 6.22
CA MET A 28 13.92 -1.26 6.69
C MET A 28 14.53 -0.96 8.07
N ASN A 29 14.88 0.30 8.33
CA ASN A 29 15.41 0.71 9.63
C ASN A 29 14.37 0.55 10.74
N ALA A 30 13.09 0.80 10.50
CA ALA A 30 12.06 0.59 11.50
C ALA A 30 11.96 -0.88 11.96
N TYR A 31 12.20 -1.84 11.07
CA TYR A 31 12.27 -3.26 11.42
C TYR A 31 13.55 -3.59 12.20
N LEU A 32 14.69 -3.05 11.76
CA LEU A 32 16.00 -3.27 12.41
C LEU A 32 16.07 -2.65 13.80
N GLU A 33 15.45 -1.49 14.03
CA GLU A 33 15.33 -0.86 15.35
C GLU A 33 14.53 -1.74 16.32
N TYR A 34 13.52 -2.43 15.84
CA TYR A 34 12.70 -3.34 16.64
C TYR A 34 13.38 -4.70 16.84
N ASN A 35 13.94 -5.26 15.75
CA ASN A 35 14.66 -6.53 15.77
C ASN A 35 15.89 -6.46 14.86
N PRO A 36 17.10 -6.24 15.41
CA PRO A 36 18.34 -6.15 14.63
C PRO A 36 18.67 -7.41 13.81
N ASN A 37 18.04 -8.54 14.11
CA ASN A 37 18.27 -9.80 13.42
C ASN A 37 17.14 -10.18 12.44
N VAL A 38 16.23 -9.26 12.11
CA VAL A 38 15.04 -9.54 11.26
C VAL A 38 15.42 -10.16 9.91
N PHE A 39 16.56 -9.75 9.32
CA PHE A 39 17.05 -10.23 8.02
C PHE A 39 18.14 -11.30 8.13
N ARG A 40 18.68 -11.55 9.35
CA ARG A 40 19.81 -12.44 9.54
C ARG A 40 19.48 -13.89 9.20
N GLY A 41 20.30 -14.47 8.33
CA GLY A 41 20.16 -15.85 7.85
C GLY A 41 18.93 -16.06 6.94
N LYS A 42 18.31 -15.00 6.43
CA LYS A 42 17.11 -15.05 5.59
C LYS A 42 17.43 -15.05 4.11
N ASN A 43 16.56 -15.72 3.34
CA ASN A 43 16.48 -15.59 1.90
C ASN A 43 15.48 -14.47 1.58
N ILE A 44 15.93 -13.41 0.92
CA ILE A 44 15.11 -12.24 0.55
C ILE A 44 14.84 -12.28 -0.95
N LEU A 45 13.57 -12.12 -1.34
CA LEU A 45 13.13 -12.06 -2.74
C LEU A 45 12.57 -10.67 -3.08
N LEU A 46 13.07 -10.09 -4.17
CA LEU A 46 12.67 -8.81 -4.76
C LEU A 46 12.08 -9.06 -6.16
N PRO A 47 10.77 -9.43 -6.29
CA PRO A 47 10.27 -10.07 -7.51
C PRO A 47 9.70 -9.11 -8.58
N CYS A 48 9.68 -7.82 -8.36
CA CYS A 48 9.00 -6.86 -9.26
C CYS A 48 9.85 -5.67 -9.67
N ASP A 49 11.07 -5.59 -9.18
CA ASP A 49 11.99 -4.50 -9.47
C ASP A 49 13.10 -4.99 -10.39
N ASP A 50 13.34 -4.27 -11.48
CA ASP A 50 14.49 -4.55 -12.33
C ASP A 50 15.79 -4.36 -11.53
N PRO A 51 16.57 -5.42 -11.31
CA PRO A 51 17.75 -5.37 -10.42
C PRO A 51 18.78 -4.33 -10.81
N GLU A 52 18.89 -3.99 -12.08
CA GLU A 52 19.85 -3.02 -12.58
C GLU A 52 19.49 -1.58 -12.18
N TRP A 53 18.21 -1.30 -11.98
CA TRP A 53 17.67 0.03 -11.67
C TRP A 53 17.11 0.14 -10.26
N SER A 54 16.78 -1.00 -9.62
CA SER A 54 16.10 -1.05 -8.35
C SER A 54 16.96 -0.55 -7.18
N ASN A 55 16.42 0.40 -6.44
CA ASN A 55 17.02 0.82 -5.18
C ASN A 55 16.84 -0.24 -4.08
N PHE A 56 15.89 -1.17 -4.19
CA PHE A 56 15.78 -2.33 -3.29
C PHE A 56 17.02 -3.21 -3.43
N THR A 57 17.37 -3.60 -4.65
CA THR A 57 18.58 -4.39 -4.92
C THR A 57 19.82 -3.68 -4.38
N ARG A 58 19.97 -2.38 -4.68
CA ARG A 58 21.11 -1.57 -4.20
C ARG A 58 21.18 -1.52 -2.68
N PHE A 59 20.05 -1.34 -1.99
CA PHE A 59 20.00 -1.30 -0.53
C PHE A 59 20.47 -2.63 0.07
N PHE A 60 19.88 -3.75 -0.37
CA PHE A 60 20.18 -5.04 0.20
C PHE A 60 21.58 -5.56 -0.17
N VAL A 61 22.10 -5.23 -1.35
CA VAL A 61 23.50 -5.52 -1.71
C VAL A 61 24.45 -4.75 -0.81
N ALA A 62 24.27 -3.43 -0.67
CA ALA A 62 25.13 -2.58 0.15
C ALA A 62 25.13 -2.97 1.64
N LYS A 63 24.05 -3.59 2.12
CA LYS A 63 23.87 -4.00 3.52
C LYS A 63 23.93 -5.51 3.74
N PHE A 64 24.28 -6.29 2.72
CA PHE A 64 24.18 -7.74 2.72
C PHE A 64 24.91 -8.38 3.91
N GLU A 65 26.19 -8.02 4.09
CA GLU A 65 27.04 -8.53 5.16
C GLU A 65 26.60 -8.00 6.54
N GLU A 66 26.33 -6.70 6.65
CA GLU A 66 25.88 -6.06 7.89
C GLU A 66 24.60 -6.70 8.42
N LEU A 67 23.63 -6.92 7.54
CA LEU A 67 22.34 -7.54 7.87
C LEU A 67 22.45 -9.07 8.06
N GLY A 68 23.57 -9.67 7.64
CA GLY A 68 23.78 -11.11 7.72
C GLY A 68 22.80 -11.92 6.86
N ILE A 69 22.42 -11.39 5.71
CA ILE A 69 21.50 -12.04 4.77
C ILE A 69 22.15 -13.32 4.24
N LYS A 70 21.35 -14.40 4.12
CA LYS A 70 21.83 -15.67 3.59
C LYS A 70 21.86 -15.67 2.06
N LYS A 71 20.79 -15.16 1.43
CA LYS A 71 20.64 -15.12 -0.02
C LYS A 71 19.72 -13.95 -0.42
N LEU A 72 20.14 -13.16 -1.36
CA LEU A 72 19.31 -12.16 -2.00
C LEU A 72 18.98 -12.63 -3.41
N ILE A 73 17.70 -12.59 -3.78
CA ILE A 73 17.20 -12.92 -5.11
C ILE A 73 16.41 -11.73 -5.62
N SER A 74 16.71 -11.26 -6.82
CA SER A 74 15.96 -10.21 -7.50
C SER A 74 15.58 -10.67 -8.90
N THR A 75 14.34 -10.40 -9.35
CA THR A 75 13.90 -10.79 -10.69
C THR A 75 13.33 -9.62 -11.45
N SER A 76 13.65 -9.55 -12.75
CA SER A 76 13.04 -8.59 -13.66
C SER A 76 11.91 -9.23 -14.47
N PHE A 77 11.10 -8.37 -15.08
CA PHE A 77 10.06 -8.73 -16.02
C PHE A 77 10.52 -8.39 -17.45
N ALA A 78 10.32 -9.29 -18.41
CA ALA A 78 10.80 -9.13 -19.78
C ALA A 78 10.21 -7.89 -20.48
N GLN A 79 11.02 -7.19 -21.26
CA GLN A 79 10.68 -5.89 -21.85
C GLN A 79 9.54 -5.91 -22.86
N GLU A 80 9.52 -6.88 -23.79
CA GLU A 80 8.43 -6.97 -24.77
C GLU A 80 7.07 -7.18 -24.13
N SER A 81 7.01 -7.86 -22.99
CA SER A 81 5.80 -8.03 -22.22
C SER A 81 5.33 -6.71 -21.58
N LYS A 82 6.21 -5.71 -21.44
CA LYS A 82 5.91 -4.36 -20.93
C LYS A 82 5.45 -3.38 -22.00
N ASN A 83 5.40 -3.75 -23.28
CA ASN A 83 5.11 -2.86 -24.41
C ASN A 83 6.04 -1.63 -24.51
N TYR A 84 7.33 -1.81 -24.27
CA TYR A 84 8.31 -0.75 -24.45
C TYR A 84 8.39 -0.33 -25.93
N LYS A 85 8.04 0.92 -26.20
CA LYS A 85 8.33 1.53 -27.48
C LYS A 85 9.81 1.96 -27.55
N SER A 86 10.62 1.16 -28.21
CA SER A 86 11.68 1.52 -29.14
C SER A 86 12.97 2.26 -28.76
N ASN A 87 13.30 2.60 -27.53
CA ASN A 87 14.57 3.26 -27.20
C ASN A 87 15.38 2.56 -26.10
N TRP A 88 15.09 1.28 -25.83
CA TRP A 88 15.92 0.54 -24.92
C TRP A 88 17.30 0.30 -25.57
N GLN A 89 18.34 0.61 -24.82
CA GLN A 89 19.71 0.22 -25.14
C GLN A 89 20.23 -0.61 -23.94
N PRO A 90 20.92 -1.73 -24.21
CA PRO A 90 21.55 -2.48 -23.14
C PRO A 90 22.51 -1.56 -22.39
N THR A 91 22.62 -1.76 -21.09
CA THR A 91 23.68 -1.11 -20.30
C THR A 91 25.04 -1.57 -20.80
N LEU A 92 26.11 -0.77 -20.57
CA LEU A 92 27.47 -1.21 -20.89
C LEU A 92 27.79 -2.55 -20.23
N PHE A 93 27.29 -2.76 -19.02
CA PHE A 93 27.46 -4.01 -18.26
C PHE A 93 26.81 -5.20 -18.96
N GLU A 94 25.59 -5.05 -19.48
CA GLU A 94 24.90 -6.09 -20.22
C GLU A 94 25.58 -6.40 -21.56
N SER A 95 25.98 -5.38 -22.32
CA SER A 95 26.54 -5.55 -23.66
C SER A 95 27.94 -6.19 -23.66
N GLU A 96 28.69 -6.11 -22.55
CA GLU A 96 30.00 -6.72 -22.38
C GLU A 96 29.95 -8.15 -21.83
N ASP A 97 28.82 -8.57 -21.22
CA ASP A 97 28.66 -9.94 -20.70
C ASP A 97 28.42 -10.94 -21.84
N PRO A 98 29.23 -12.00 -21.98
CA PRO A 98 29.05 -13.00 -23.03
C PRO A 98 27.73 -13.77 -22.96
N ARG A 99 27.02 -13.73 -21.83
CA ARG A 99 25.68 -14.33 -21.64
C ARG A 99 24.56 -13.47 -22.22
N PHE A 100 24.83 -12.19 -22.47
CA PHE A 100 23.84 -11.27 -22.99
C PHE A 100 23.31 -11.69 -24.35
N SER A 101 21.99 -11.69 -24.48
CA SER A 101 21.27 -11.91 -25.75
C SER A 101 20.12 -10.91 -25.82
N ALA A 102 20.15 -10.03 -26.81
CA ALA A 102 19.07 -9.06 -27.02
C ALA A 102 17.70 -9.74 -27.23
N GLU A 103 17.70 -10.89 -27.96
CA GLU A 103 16.50 -11.69 -28.19
C GLU A 103 15.93 -12.27 -26.89
N LYS A 104 16.79 -12.89 -26.05
CA LYS A 104 16.35 -13.40 -24.74
C LYS A 104 15.91 -12.29 -23.80
N THR A 105 16.62 -11.16 -23.76
CA THR A 105 16.26 -10.00 -22.92
C THR A 105 14.87 -9.45 -23.28
N ALA A 106 14.45 -9.56 -24.53
CA ALA A 106 13.13 -9.14 -24.94
C ALA A 106 12.00 -10.03 -24.39
N ILE A 107 12.21 -11.34 -24.30
CA ILE A 107 11.15 -12.32 -23.99
C ILE A 107 11.29 -13.02 -22.65
N CYS A 108 12.50 -13.06 -22.07
CA CYS A 108 12.78 -13.70 -20.78
C CYS A 108 13.08 -12.65 -19.70
N GLY A 109 12.54 -12.85 -18.51
CA GLY A 109 12.99 -12.14 -17.32
C GLY A 109 14.42 -12.52 -16.95
N LYS A 110 15.04 -11.74 -16.08
CA LYS A 110 16.35 -12.05 -15.51
C LYS A 110 16.22 -12.37 -14.03
N ILE A 111 17.09 -13.22 -13.53
CA ILE A 111 17.27 -13.50 -12.10
C ILE A 111 18.68 -13.06 -11.71
N PHE A 112 18.77 -12.33 -10.61
CA PHE A 112 20.03 -11.94 -9.97
C PHE A 112 20.09 -12.56 -8.60
N THR A 113 21.25 -13.10 -8.24
CA THR A 113 21.46 -13.79 -6.97
C THR A 113 22.73 -13.30 -6.33
N LEU A 114 22.67 -13.04 -5.02
CA LEU A 114 23.84 -12.73 -4.19
C LEU A 114 23.88 -13.68 -3.00
N THR A 115 25.02 -14.34 -2.81
CA THR A 115 25.25 -15.29 -1.70
C THR A 115 26.49 -14.95 -0.88
N GLY A 116 27.33 -14.02 -1.35
CA GLY A 116 28.57 -13.61 -0.70
C GLY A 116 29.52 -12.91 -1.67
N ASP A 117 30.75 -12.73 -1.26
CA ASP A 117 31.88 -12.20 -2.09
C ASP A 117 32.25 -13.26 -3.14
N THR A 118 31.63 -13.17 -4.31
CA THR A 118 31.80 -14.16 -5.40
C THR A 118 33.07 -13.91 -6.20
N ASN A 119 33.53 -12.66 -6.29
CA ASN A 119 34.71 -12.25 -7.03
C ASN A 119 36.00 -12.25 -6.14
N GLN A 120 35.85 -12.53 -4.83
CA GLN A 120 36.93 -12.67 -3.85
C GLN A 120 37.78 -11.40 -3.68
N ASN A 121 37.18 -10.23 -3.84
CA ASN A 121 37.84 -8.94 -3.68
C ASN A 121 37.88 -8.44 -2.22
N GLY A 122 37.27 -9.17 -1.29
CA GLY A 122 37.19 -8.86 0.14
C GLY A 122 36.05 -7.87 0.50
N ARG A 123 35.11 -7.63 -0.42
CA ARG A 123 33.93 -6.80 -0.23
C ARG A 123 32.76 -7.47 -0.91
N ILE A 124 31.55 -7.21 -0.40
CA ILE A 124 30.32 -7.59 -1.08
C ILE A 124 29.71 -6.32 -1.68
N ASP A 125 29.58 -6.30 -3.00
CA ASP A 125 29.02 -5.18 -3.75
C ASP A 125 28.22 -5.65 -4.98
N ILE A 126 27.83 -4.71 -5.85
CA ILE A 126 27.00 -4.99 -7.02
C ILE A 126 27.69 -5.95 -8.02
N ASP A 127 29.02 -6.00 -8.04
CA ASP A 127 29.81 -6.83 -8.93
C ASP A 127 29.83 -8.31 -8.51
N ASP A 128 29.30 -8.61 -7.30
CA ASP A 128 29.12 -9.98 -6.81
C ASP A 128 27.75 -10.59 -7.20
N LEU A 129 26.89 -9.80 -7.83
CA LEU A 129 25.60 -10.30 -8.32
C LEU A 129 25.82 -11.25 -9.50
N GLU A 130 25.51 -12.50 -9.28
CA GLU A 130 25.39 -13.48 -10.37
C GLU A 130 24.03 -13.34 -11.04
N TRP A 131 23.97 -13.37 -12.39
CA TRP A 131 22.73 -13.26 -13.10
C TRP A 131 22.56 -14.32 -14.19
N ASP A 132 21.30 -14.67 -14.49
CA ASP A 132 20.94 -15.55 -15.58
C ASP A 132 19.54 -15.17 -16.12
N TYR A 133 19.14 -15.75 -17.25
CA TYR A 133 17.79 -15.62 -17.75
C TYR A 133 16.86 -16.61 -17.06
N LEU A 134 15.64 -16.14 -16.74
CA LEU A 134 14.53 -17.02 -16.43
C LEU A 134 14.07 -17.76 -17.69
N GLU A 135 13.42 -18.90 -17.52
CA GLU A 135 12.81 -19.62 -18.67
C GLU A 135 11.63 -18.84 -19.26
N GLY A 136 10.87 -18.15 -18.38
CA GLY A 136 9.70 -17.35 -18.73
C GLY A 136 9.93 -15.85 -18.65
N THR A 137 8.83 -15.11 -18.75
CA THR A 137 8.83 -13.63 -18.76
C THR A 137 9.23 -12.99 -17.44
N GLY A 138 9.35 -13.73 -16.34
CA GLY A 138 9.53 -13.19 -14.99
C GLY A 138 8.24 -12.74 -14.32
N ASP A 139 7.07 -13.11 -14.86
CA ASP A 139 5.79 -12.87 -14.19
C ASP A 139 5.76 -13.59 -12.85
N PHE A 140 5.43 -12.87 -11.77
CA PHE A 140 5.40 -13.42 -10.41
C PHE A 140 4.46 -14.64 -10.28
N ARG A 141 3.44 -14.76 -11.16
CA ARG A 141 2.48 -15.86 -11.18
C ARG A 141 3.03 -17.12 -11.86
N SER A 142 4.16 -17.03 -12.54
CA SER A 142 4.77 -18.18 -13.20
C SER A 142 5.18 -19.25 -12.20
N PRO A 143 5.20 -20.54 -12.58
CA PRO A 143 5.70 -21.60 -11.71
C PRO A 143 7.14 -21.37 -11.25
N GLU A 144 7.98 -20.79 -12.11
CA GLU A 144 9.38 -20.50 -11.86
C GLU A 144 9.54 -19.45 -10.75
N VAL A 145 8.88 -18.27 -10.87
CA VAL A 145 8.95 -17.23 -9.83
C VAL A 145 8.21 -17.67 -8.56
N THR A 146 7.16 -18.49 -8.69
CA THR A 146 6.49 -19.12 -7.53
C THR A 146 7.44 -20.06 -6.78
N ALA A 147 8.32 -20.80 -7.46
CA ALA A 147 9.35 -21.60 -6.81
C ALA A 147 10.33 -20.71 -6.01
N LEU A 148 10.75 -19.57 -6.57
CA LEU A 148 11.58 -18.58 -5.86
C LEU A 148 10.85 -18.01 -4.63
N ARG A 149 9.55 -17.71 -4.75
CA ARG A 149 8.71 -17.34 -3.59
C ARG A 149 8.78 -18.40 -2.50
N ASN A 150 8.63 -19.66 -2.87
CA ASN A 150 8.61 -20.75 -1.91
C ASN A 150 9.96 -20.93 -1.18
N GLU A 151 11.08 -20.65 -1.87
CA GLU A 151 12.44 -20.61 -1.29
C GLU A 151 12.66 -19.43 -0.35
N ALA A 152 12.05 -18.27 -0.65
CA ALA A 152 12.24 -17.05 0.11
C ALA A 152 11.61 -17.14 1.51
N ASP A 153 12.22 -16.44 2.47
CA ASP A 153 11.65 -16.15 3.79
C ASP A 153 10.86 -14.85 3.79
N ILE A 154 11.41 -13.82 3.10
CA ILE A 154 10.86 -12.46 3.09
C ILE A 154 10.75 -11.97 1.65
N ILE A 155 9.62 -11.33 1.31
CA ILE A 155 9.38 -10.69 0.01
C ILE A 155 9.29 -9.18 0.21
N ILE A 156 10.14 -8.41 -0.47
CA ILE A 156 10.17 -6.96 -0.34
C ILE A 156 10.18 -6.35 -1.74
N THR A 157 9.18 -5.50 -2.06
CA THR A 157 9.09 -4.93 -3.41
C THR A 157 8.04 -3.83 -3.52
N ASN A 158 8.07 -3.10 -4.62
CA ASN A 158 6.98 -2.28 -5.10
C ASN A 158 6.23 -3.03 -6.20
N PRO A 159 5.13 -3.74 -5.90
CA PRO A 159 4.41 -4.51 -6.90
C PRO A 159 3.69 -3.62 -7.91
N PRO A 160 3.40 -4.12 -9.13
CA PRO A 160 2.56 -3.40 -10.07
C PRO A 160 1.19 -3.06 -9.46
N PHE A 161 0.85 -1.77 -9.37
CA PHE A 161 -0.38 -1.33 -8.70
C PHE A 161 -1.65 -1.93 -9.31
N SER A 162 -1.66 -2.19 -10.61
CA SER A 162 -2.78 -2.82 -11.30
C SER A 162 -2.99 -4.29 -10.90
N LEU A 163 -1.95 -4.98 -10.44
CA LEU A 163 -1.95 -6.38 -10.03
C LEU A 163 -1.84 -6.57 -8.51
N PHE A 164 -1.96 -5.49 -7.74
CA PHE A 164 -1.73 -5.49 -6.29
C PHE A 164 -2.49 -6.61 -5.55
N ARG A 165 -3.79 -6.81 -5.86
CA ARG A 165 -4.59 -7.84 -5.19
C ARG A 165 -4.13 -9.26 -5.50
N GLU A 166 -3.77 -9.51 -6.76
CA GLU A 166 -3.24 -10.80 -7.20
C GLU A 166 -1.87 -11.06 -6.56
N PHE A 167 -1.04 -10.02 -6.47
CA PHE A 167 0.28 -10.10 -5.86
C PHE A 167 0.20 -10.38 -4.35
N LEU A 168 -0.66 -9.66 -3.63
CA LEU A 168 -0.88 -9.91 -2.20
C LEU A 168 -1.40 -11.33 -1.94
N ALA A 169 -2.36 -11.81 -2.75
CA ALA A 169 -2.87 -13.18 -2.65
C ALA A 169 -1.75 -14.21 -2.85
N TRP A 170 -0.88 -13.99 -3.84
CA TRP A 170 0.27 -14.84 -4.11
C TRP A 170 1.27 -14.90 -2.94
N ILE A 171 1.53 -13.78 -2.25
CA ILE A 171 2.36 -13.74 -1.04
C ILE A 171 1.71 -14.52 0.10
N VAL A 172 0.42 -14.24 0.36
CA VAL A 172 -0.34 -14.85 1.47
C VAL A 172 -0.46 -16.37 1.28
N GLU A 173 -0.71 -16.83 0.07
CA GLU A 173 -0.71 -18.26 -0.28
C GLU A 173 0.63 -18.94 0.06
N GLY A 174 1.75 -18.25 -0.18
CA GLY A 174 3.09 -18.71 0.17
C GLY A 174 3.41 -18.66 1.67
N ASN A 175 2.53 -18.06 2.49
CA ASN A 175 2.76 -17.82 3.92
C ASN A 175 4.10 -17.14 4.20
N LYS A 176 4.41 -16.06 3.46
CA LYS A 176 5.69 -15.36 3.52
C LYS A 176 5.63 -14.12 4.41
N GLN A 177 6.76 -13.76 5.01
CA GLN A 177 6.96 -12.42 5.53
C GLN A 177 7.10 -11.46 4.35
N PHE A 178 6.65 -10.21 4.52
CA PHE A 178 6.70 -9.24 3.43
C PHE A 178 6.69 -7.79 3.88
N ALA A 179 7.22 -6.93 3.01
CA ALA A 179 7.02 -5.49 3.03
C ALA A 179 6.79 -5.01 1.59
N ILE A 180 5.59 -4.52 1.29
CA ILE A 180 5.18 -4.14 -0.06
C ILE A 180 4.53 -2.75 -0.08
N ILE A 181 4.70 -2.04 -1.20
CA ILE A 181 4.06 -0.74 -1.39
C ILE A 181 2.67 -0.93 -1.99
N GLY A 182 1.70 -0.21 -1.43
CA GLY A 182 0.33 -0.19 -1.91
C GLY A 182 -0.31 1.18 -1.80
N ASN A 183 -1.59 1.25 -2.16
CA ASN A 183 -2.38 2.47 -1.99
C ASN A 183 -3.24 2.36 -0.72
N MET A 184 -3.39 3.45 0.03
CA MET A 184 -4.22 3.53 1.25
C MET A 184 -5.65 3.01 1.03
N ASN A 185 -6.22 3.22 -0.15
CA ASN A 185 -7.55 2.72 -0.46
C ASN A 185 -7.63 1.19 -0.51
N ALA A 186 -6.49 0.49 -0.68
CA ALA A 186 -6.44 -0.97 -0.65
C ALA A 186 -6.91 -1.54 0.69
N ILE A 187 -6.76 -0.79 1.79
CA ILE A 187 -7.30 -1.14 3.12
C ILE A 187 -8.78 -1.51 3.04
N THR A 188 -9.55 -0.86 2.15
CA THR A 188 -11.00 -1.10 2.01
C THR A 188 -11.35 -2.32 1.14
N TYR A 189 -10.37 -3.04 0.61
CA TYR A 189 -10.61 -4.23 -0.20
C TYR A 189 -10.92 -5.45 0.66
N LYS A 190 -11.80 -6.30 0.16
CA LYS A 190 -12.20 -7.53 0.85
C LYS A 190 -11.07 -8.56 1.00
N GLU A 191 -10.03 -8.44 0.17
CA GLU A 191 -8.82 -9.26 0.22
C GLU A 191 -7.79 -8.74 1.22
N VAL A 192 -7.86 -7.45 1.60
CA VAL A 192 -6.86 -6.74 2.41
C VAL A 192 -7.32 -6.57 3.85
N PHE A 193 -8.51 -6.01 4.05
CA PHE A 193 -8.98 -5.66 5.39
C PHE A 193 -9.03 -6.84 6.37
N PRO A 194 -9.45 -8.06 5.99
CA PRO A 194 -9.42 -9.21 6.90
C PRO A 194 -8.03 -9.51 7.46
N LEU A 195 -6.97 -9.36 6.65
CA LEU A 195 -5.59 -9.54 7.11
C LEU A 195 -5.20 -8.51 8.19
N ILE A 196 -5.66 -7.26 8.02
CA ILE A 196 -5.43 -6.20 9.01
C ILE A 196 -6.21 -6.49 10.29
N LYS A 197 -7.50 -6.83 10.18
CA LYS A 197 -8.36 -7.16 11.32
C LYS A 197 -7.84 -8.35 12.12
N GLU A 198 -7.32 -9.37 11.42
CA GLU A 198 -6.76 -10.58 12.04
C GLU A 198 -5.31 -10.40 12.53
N ASN A 199 -4.79 -9.18 12.49
CA ASN A 199 -3.42 -8.86 12.88
C ASN A 199 -2.36 -9.70 12.12
N LYS A 200 -2.61 -9.96 10.84
CA LYS A 200 -1.70 -10.66 9.91
C LYS A 200 -0.98 -9.72 8.95
N MET A 201 -1.38 -8.46 8.93
CA MET A 201 -0.79 -7.40 8.14
C MET A 201 -1.10 -6.04 8.77
N TRP A 202 -0.18 -5.11 8.67
CA TRP A 202 -0.30 -3.73 9.17
C TRP A 202 0.44 -2.74 8.29
N LEU A 203 0.37 -1.46 8.63
CA LEU A 203 1.05 -0.40 7.91
C LEU A 203 2.48 -0.23 8.43
N GLY A 204 3.43 -0.01 7.51
CA GLY A 204 4.81 0.34 7.84
C GLY A 204 5.00 1.84 8.08
N VAL A 205 6.20 2.35 7.81
CA VAL A 205 6.54 3.77 7.97
C VAL A 205 5.80 4.62 6.94
N PRO A 206 5.13 5.71 7.33
CA PRO A 206 4.43 6.56 6.38
C PRO A 206 5.41 7.28 5.44
N PHE A 207 5.05 7.35 4.17
CA PHE A 207 5.74 8.23 3.22
C PHE A 207 5.58 9.70 3.63
N SER A 208 6.54 10.53 3.27
CA SER A 208 6.57 11.95 3.64
C SER A 208 5.28 12.67 3.20
N ASN A 209 4.51 13.16 4.18
CA ASN A 209 3.19 13.78 3.97
C ASN A 209 2.18 12.89 3.19
N GLY A 210 2.28 11.57 3.30
CA GLY A 210 1.44 10.62 2.59
C GLY A 210 1.67 10.56 1.07
N ASN A 211 2.79 11.10 0.60
CA ASN A 211 3.16 11.09 -0.82
C ASN A 211 4.45 10.30 -1.03
N ALA A 212 4.41 9.39 -1.98
CA ALA A 212 5.60 8.72 -2.49
C ALA A 212 6.04 9.36 -3.81
N TYR A 213 7.34 9.41 -4.01
CA TYR A 213 7.96 9.91 -5.23
C TYR A 213 8.74 8.77 -5.87
N PHE A 214 8.38 8.44 -7.10
CA PHE A 214 9.01 7.33 -7.82
C PHE A 214 9.70 7.83 -9.08
N ARG A 215 10.79 7.17 -9.43
CA ARG A 215 11.37 7.35 -10.77
C ARG A 215 10.55 6.49 -11.75
N PRO A 216 10.03 7.06 -12.84
CA PRO A 216 9.33 6.26 -13.86
C PRO A 216 10.34 5.39 -14.61
N GLY A 217 9.96 4.14 -14.89
CA GLY A 217 10.77 3.25 -15.74
C GLY A 217 10.79 3.71 -17.19
N ILE A 218 9.73 4.38 -17.64
CA ILE A 218 9.60 4.92 -19.01
C ILE A 218 8.91 6.27 -18.97
N HIS A 219 9.28 7.15 -19.92
CA HIS A 219 8.52 8.37 -20.17
C HIS A 219 7.12 8.04 -20.69
N SER A 220 6.11 8.32 -19.87
CA SER A 220 4.71 8.35 -20.26
C SER A 220 4.14 9.74 -20.00
N GLU A 221 3.02 10.06 -20.67
CA GLU A 221 2.30 11.30 -20.38
C GLU A 221 1.62 11.21 -19.00
N TYR A 222 1.97 12.11 -18.11
CA TYR A 222 1.38 12.21 -16.78
C TYR A 222 0.42 13.39 -16.69
N ALA A 223 -0.56 13.27 -15.80
CA ALA A 223 -1.46 14.39 -15.51
C ALA A 223 -0.67 15.59 -14.96
N THR A 224 -1.15 16.81 -15.22
CA THR A 224 -0.54 18.06 -14.76
C THR A 224 -0.30 18.03 -13.24
N GLY A 225 0.93 18.35 -12.81
CA GLY A 225 1.33 18.39 -11.40
C GLY A 225 1.61 17.03 -10.75
N VAL A 226 1.66 15.96 -11.55
CA VAL A 226 2.03 14.61 -11.10
C VAL A 226 3.50 14.31 -11.36
N TYR A 227 4.02 14.74 -12.51
CA TYR A 227 5.43 14.57 -12.89
C TYR A 227 6.20 15.88 -12.74
N ASN A 228 7.41 15.80 -12.24
CA ASN A 228 8.36 16.91 -12.14
C ASN A 228 9.55 16.63 -13.07
N GLU A 229 9.72 17.48 -14.09
CA GLU A 229 10.79 17.34 -15.10
C GLU A 229 12.19 17.55 -14.53
N GLU A 230 12.35 18.47 -13.55
CA GLU A 230 13.65 18.77 -12.95
C GLU A 230 14.20 17.60 -12.13
N THR A 231 13.33 16.90 -11.41
CA THR A 231 13.71 15.77 -10.55
C THR A 231 13.55 14.42 -11.22
N ASN A 232 12.86 14.36 -12.36
CA ASN A 232 12.44 13.13 -13.04
C ASN A 232 11.67 12.19 -12.10
N LEU A 233 10.77 12.76 -11.26
CA LEU A 233 9.98 12.02 -10.31
C LEU A 233 8.49 12.16 -10.57
N VAL A 234 7.76 11.06 -10.38
CA VAL A 234 6.30 11.00 -10.40
C VAL A 234 5.78 10.94 -8.97
N LYS A 235 4.83 11.82 -8.64
CA LYS A 235 4.21 11.89 -7.33
C LYS A 235 2.95 11.02 -7.27
N PHE A 236 2.94 10.05 -6.37
CA PHE A 236 1.77 9.28 -6.00
C PHE A 236 1.26 9.70 -4.62
N ARG A 237 -0.04 9.93 -4.53
CA ARG A 237 -0.72 10.23 -3.27
C ARG A 237 -1.23 8.94 -2.63
N ASN A 238 -1.33 8.97 -1.30
CA ASN A 238 -1.89 7.86 -0.53
C ASN A 238 -1.14 6.54 -0.71
N CYS A 239 0.18 6.59 -0.94
CA CYS A 239 1.02 5.41 -0.85
C CYS A 239 1.27 5.02 0.59
N ILE A 240 1.30 3.73 0.85
CA ILE A 240 1.59 3.13 2.14
C ILE A 240 2.49 1.92 1.97
N TRP A 241 3.26 1.61 3.00
CA TRP A 241 3.82 0.28 3.18
C TRP A 241 2.78 -0.62 3.84
N LEU A 242 2.69 -1.84 3.37
CA LEU A 242 1.91 -2.93 3.94
C LEU A 242 2.87 -4.07 4.25
N THR A 243 2.85 -4.54 5.49
CA THR A 243 3.86 -5.47 5.99
C THR A 243 3.29 -6.41 7.05
N ASN A 244 3.96 -7.54 7.27
CA ASN A 244 3.81 -8.38 8.45
C ASN A 244 5.14 -8.56 9.21
N LEU A 245 6.12 -7.70 8.90
CA LEU A 245 7.35 -7.55 9.69
C LEU A 245 7.08 -6.59 10.83
N GLU A 246 7.44 -6.97 12.04
CA GLU A 246 7.16 -6.19 13.25
C GLU A 246 8.04 -4.94 13.35
N HIS A 247 7.47 -3.84 13.86
CA HIS A 247 8.18 -2.58 14.10
C HIS A 247 7.61 -1.84 15.32
N GLY A 248 8.45 -1.04 15.98
CA GLY A 248 8.09 -0.40 17.25
C GLY A 248 6.97 0.64 17.16
N ARG A 249 6.72 1.22 15.99
CA ARG A 249 5.69 2.27 15.80
C ARG A 249 4.29 1.78 16.16
N ARG A 250 3.93 0.55 15.83
CA ARG A 250 2.60 -0.01 16.09
C ARG A 250 2.35 -0.34 17.57
N HIS A 251 3.39 -0.31 18.40
CA HIS A 251 3.30 -0.50 19.84
C HIS A 251 3.36 0.82 20.62
N GLN A 252 3.20 1.95 19.94
CA GLN A 252 3.14 3.27 20.56
C GLN A 252 1.69 3.71 20.78
N PRO A 253 1.20 3.74 22.01
CA PRO A 253 -0.17 4.17 22.29
C PRO A 253 -0.39 5.61 21.85
N LEU A 254 -1.57 5.89 21.30
CA LEU A 254 -2.02 7.23 21.03
C LEU A 254 -2.33 7.98 22.33
N THR A 255 -1.85 9.21 22.42
CA THR A 255 -2.31 10.15 23.47
C THR A 255 -3.69 10.64 23.08
N LEU A 256 -4.69 10.34 23.92
CA LEU A 256 -6.09 10.66 23.70
C LEU A 256 -6.58 11.71 24.68
N MET A 257 -7.51 12.54 24.25
CA MET A 257 -8.29 13.47 25.10
C MET A 257 -9.67 12.88 25.39
N THR A 258 -10.34 13.38 26.42
CA THR A 258 -11.74 13.05 26.67
C THR A 258 -12.65 13.60 25.57
N MET A 259 -13.90 13.14 25.48
CA MET A 259 -14.90 13.71 24.55
C MET A 259 -15.06 15.22 24.75
N GLU A 260 -15.18 15.65 26.01
CA GLU A 260 -15.32 17.07 26.36
C GLU A 260 -14.08 17.88 25.94
N ASP A 261 -12.88 17.39 26.23
CA ASP A 261 -11.64 18.07 25.86
C ASP A 261 -11.46 18.15 24.35
N ASN A 262 -11.84 17.12 23.60
CA ASN A 262 -11.84 17.15 22.14
C ASN A 262 -12.75 18.25 21.59
N LEU A 263 -13.98 18.36 22.09
CA LEU A 263 -14.93 19.40 21.67
C LEU A 263 -14.44 20.81 22.05
N ARG A 264 -13.73 20.94 23.17
CA ARG A 264 -13.26 22.21 23.69
C ARG A 264 -11.93 22.69 23.09
N TYR A 265 -10.97 21.79 22.90
CA TYR A 265 -9.58 22.14 22.58
C TYR A 265 -9.10 21.66 21.21
N ASN A 266 -9.69 20.59 20.65
CA ASN A 266 -9.32 20.13 19.31
C ASN A 266 -9.85 21.11 18.27
N LYS A 267 -8.93 21.77 17.56
CA LYS A 267 -9.26 22.81 16.55
C LYS A 267 -10.24 22.32 15.48
N LYS A 268 -10.22 21.04 15.16
CA LYS A 268 -11.08 20.42 14.14
C LYS A 268 -12.48 20.07 14.67
N MET A 269 -12.62 19.94 15.99
CA MET A 269 -13.88 19.59 16.67
C MET A 269 -14.60 20.80 17.31
N LYS A 270 -13.92 21.92 17.44
CA LYS A 270 -14.37 23.13 18.21
C LYS A 270 -15.75 23.67 17.82
N ASN A 271 -16.24 23.40 16.61
CA ASN A 271 -17.53 23.88 16.13
C ASN A 271 -18.61 22.77 16.13
N LYS A 272 -18.32 21.62 16.71
CA LYS A 272 -19.26 20.52 16.83
C LYS A 272 -19.91 20.53 18.22
N GLU A 273 -21.21 20.23 18.27
CA GLU A 273 -21.96 20.09 19.52
C GLU A 273 -21.71 18.73 20.22
N GLY A 274 -21.22 17.75 19.44
CA GLY A 274 -20.95 16.38 19.90
C GLY A 274 -20.38 15.50 18.82
N TYR A 275 -20.31 14.23 19.12
CA TYR A 275 -19.98 13.17 18.14
C TYR A 275 -21.28 12.62 17.54
N ASP A 276 -21.37 12.62 16.22
CA ASP A 276 -22.54 12.11 15.52
C ASP A 276 -22.65 10.58 15.67
N HIS A 277 -23.86 10.03 15.75
CA HIS A 277 -24.13 8.60 15.68
C HIS A 277 -24.50 8.21 14.25
N TYR A 278 -24.05 7.04 13.81
CA TYR A 278 -24.48 6.51 12.53
C TYR A 278 -25.91 5.97 12.59
N ASP A 279 -26.66 6.16 11.50
CA ASP A 279 -28.01 5.61 11.37
C ASP A 279 -28.01 4.10 11.03
N ASN A 280 -26.90 3.58 10.49
CA ASN A 280 -26.77 2.20 10.04
C ASN A 280 -25.67 1.38 10.73
N TYR A 281 -25.03 1.92 11.75
CA TYR A 281 -24.07 1.22 12.62
C TYR A 281 -24.28 1.68 14.06
N ASP A 282 -24.16 0.78 15.01
CA ASP A 282 -24.14 1.13 16.43
C ASP A 282 -22.74 1.66 16.83
N ALA A 283 -22.44 2.85 16.36
CA ALA A 283 -21.13 3.50 16.54
C ALA A 283 -21.23 5.02 16.37
N ILE A 284 -20.29 5.74 16.99
CA ILE A 284 -20.12 7.18 16.80
C ILE A 284 -19.16 7.48 15.64
N GLU A 285 -19.38 8.59 14.94
CA GLU A 285 -18.45 9.14 13.95
C GLU A 285 -17.31 9.88 14.64
N VAL A 286 -16.10 9.40 14.48
CA VAL A 286 -14.87 10.11 14.85
C VAL A 286 -14.19 10.61 13.59
N PRO A 287 -14.37 11.89 13.22
CA PRO A 287 -13.96 12.38 11.90
C PRO A 287 -12.45 12.47 11.69
N TYR A 288 -11.68 12.49 12.77
CA TYR A 288 -10.22 12.66 12.77
C TYR A 288 -9.55 11.72 13.76
N THR A 289 -8.40 11.17 13.43
CA THR A 289 -7.63 10.29 14.32
C THR A 289 -7.24 10.97 15.63
N ASP A 290 -6.95 12.27 15.60
CA ASP A 290 -6.62 13.09 16.77
C ASP A 290 -7.83 13.54 17.60
N ALA A 291 -9.03 13.08 17.23
CA ALA A 291 -10.27 13.32 17.97
C ALA A 291 -10.87 12.03 18.59
N ILE A 292 -10.12 10.94 18.61
CA ILE A 292 -10.55 9.70 19.27
C ILE A 292 -10.64 9.98 20.78
N PRO A 293 -11.84 9.79 21.40
CA PRO A 293 -12.01 10.05 22.83
C PRO A 293 -11.42 8.90 23.68
N SER A 294 -10.87 9.27 24.85
CA SER A 294 -10.31 8.32 25.83
C SER A 294 -11.35 7.72 26.78
N ASP A 295 -12.54 8.33 26.85
CA ASP A 295 -13.61 8.06 27.80
C ASP A 295 -14.89 7.50 27.18
N TYR A 296 -14.82 6.99 25.93
CA TYR A 296 -15.95 6.38 25.27
C TYR A 296 -15.78 4.85 25.17
N GLU A 297 -16.68 4.13 25.84
CA GLU A 297 -16.62 2.65 25.91
C GLU A 297 -17.29 1.94 24.71
N GLY A 298 -18.00 2.68 23.86
CA GLY A 298 -18.72 2.16 22.70
C GLY A 298 -17.83 1.99 21.46
N VAL A 299 -18.47 1.60 20.36
CA VAL A 299 -17.81 1.45 19.05
C VAL A 299 -17.64 2.81 18.39
N MET A 300 -16.47 3.04 17.81
CA MET A 300 -16.10 4.26 17.11
C MET A 300 -15.77 3.97 15.65
N GLY A 301 -16.31 4.76 14.73
CA GLY A 301 -15.92 4.76 13.33
C GLY A 301 -14.81 5.77 13.07
N VAL A 302 -13.59 5.30 12.87
CA VAL A 302 -12.41 6.15 12.65
C VAL A 302 -11.96 6.15 11.19
N PRO A 303 -11.29 7.21 10.70
CA PRO A 303 -10.75 7.23 9.33
C PRO A 303 -9.80 6.06 9.07
N ILE A 304 -9.73 5.58 7.82
CA ILE A 304 -8.78 4.50 7.45
C ILE A 304 -7.31 4.90 7.72
N SER A 305 -7.00 6.20 7.70
CA SER A 305 -5.67 6.72 8.06
C SER A 305 -5.31 6.52 9.54
N PHE A 306 -6.26 6.17 10.40
CA PHE A 306 -5.99 5.75 11.78
C PHE A 306 -5.02 4.57 11.85
N LEU A 307 -5.08 3.67 10.86
CA LEU A 307 -4.23 2.47 10.85
C LEU A 307 -2.72 2.78 10.81
N ASP A 308 -2.32 3.97 10.37
CA ASP A 308 -0.92 4.44 10.49
C ASP A 308 -0.47 4.62 11.94
N LYS A 309 -1.41 4.78 12.85
CA LYS A 309 -1.19 4.98 14.29
C LYS A 309 -1.86 3.91 15.15
N TYR A 310 -2.32 2.85 14.52
CA TYR A 310 -2.99 1.75 15.22
C TYR A 310 -2.02 1.05 16.18
N CYS A 311 -2.44 0.96 17.43
CA CYS A 311 -1.75 0.21 18.49
C CYS A 311 -2.65 -0.95 18.92
N PRO A 312 -2.26 -2.22 18.67
CA PRO A 312 -3.09 -3.39 18.99
C PRO A 312 -3.29 -3.60 20.49
N GLU A 313 -2.44 -3.01 21.34
CA GLU A 313 -2.58 -3.04 22.79
C GLU A 313 -3.57 -2.00 23.31
N GLN A 314 -3.96 -1.03 22.48
CA GLN A 314 -4.87 0.06 22.86
C GLN A 314 -6.24 -0.07 22.21
N PHE A 315 -6.32 -0.66 21.01
CA PHE A 315 -7.55 -0.73 20.24
C PHE A 315 -7.82 -2.11 19.68
N GLU A 316 -9.07 -2.52 19.73
CA GLU A 316 -9.59 -3.67 18.99
C GLU A 316 -10.24 -3.21 17.67
N ILE A 317 -9.87 -3.81 16.53
CA ILE A 317 -10.52 -3.61 15.23
C ILE A 317 -11.71 -4.57 15.11
N LEU A 318 -12.93 -4.02 15.11
CA LEU A 318 -14.16 -4.79 15.03
C LEU A 318 -14.63 -5.01 13.58
N GLY A 319 -14.39 -4.03 12.69
CA GLY A 319 -14.87 -4.11 11.32
C GLY A 319 -14.57 -2.87 10.47
N ILE A 320 -15.23 -2.82 9.33
CA ILE A 320 -15.16 -1.69 8.39
C ILE A 320 -16.56 -1.40 7.85
N THR A 321 -16.87 -0.11 7.64
CA THR A 321 -18.18 0.33 7.12
C THR A 321 -18.24 0.16 5.60
N LYS A 322 -18.12 -1.09 5.15
CA LYS A 322 -18.25 -1.49 3.74
C LYS A 322 -19.33 -2.57 3.62
N THR A 323 -20.16 -2.47 2.58
CA THR A 323 -21.29 -3.40 2.36
C THR A 323 -20.85 -4.86 2.39
N TRP A 324 -19.73 -5.18 1.78
CA TRP A 324 -19.21 -6.54 1.71
C TRP A 324 -18.81 -7.13 3.07
N PHE A 325 -18.57 -6.29 4.10
CA PHE A 325 -18.24 -6.76 5.45
C PHE A 325 -19.49 -7.23 6.23
N GLY A 326 -20.66 -6.67 5.91
CA GLY A 326 -21.94 -7.17 6.42
C GLY A 326 -22.30 -6.75 7.83
N SER A 327 -21.64 -5.73 8.42
CA SER A 327 -21.91 -5.28 9.81
C SER A 327 -22.94 -4.16 9.93
N ALA A 328 -23.50 -3.68 8.82
CA ALA A 328 -24.55 -2.65 8.86
C ALA A 328 -25.85 -3.18 9.49
N SER A 329 -26.42 -2.43 10.44
CA SER A 329 -27.70 -2.74 11.11
C SER A 329 -28.91 -2.38 10.28
N LYS A 330 -28.73 -1.55 9.23
CA LYS A 330 -29.80 -1.02 8.38
C LYS A 330 -29.34 -0.92 6.93
N ILE A 331 -30.27 -1.18 6.01
CA ILE A 331 -30.11 -1.06 4.56
C ILE A 331 -31.18 -0.12 4.03
N TYR A 332 -30.80 0.73 3.07
CA TYR A 332 -31.67 1.71 2.43
C TYR A 332 -32.02 1.20 1.02
N PRO A 333 -33.29 0.82 0.75
CA PRO A 333 -33.63 0.14 -0.50
C PRO A 333 -33.62 1.07 -1.71
N GLU A 334 -34.33 2.20 -1.66
CA GLU A 334 -34.37 3.20 -2.73
C GLU A 334 -33.80 4.51 -2.23
N GLN A 335 -32.88 5.09 -3.02
CA GLN A 335 -32.17 6.30 -2.66
C GLN A 335 -32.19 7.29 -3.82
N ILE A 336 -32.49 8.55 -3.51
CA ILE A 336 -32.34 9.67 -4.45
C ILE A 336 -31.10 10.44 -4.00
N GLN A 337 -30.06 10.46 -4.82
CA GLN A 337 -28.88 11.28 -4.59
C GLN A 337 -29.12 12.68 -5.16
N ILE A 338 -28.85 13.70 -4.36
CA ILE A 338 -28.79 15.10 -4.78
C ILE A 338 -27.30 15.51 -4.77
N ASP A 339 -26.74 15.86 -5.91
CA ASP A 339 -25.36 16.33 -5.98
C ASP A 339 -25.24 17.80 -5.57
N LYS A 340 -23.99 18.32 -5.51
CA LYS A 340 -23.71 19.72 -5.13
C LYS A 340 -24.34 20.75 -6.08
N GLN A 341 -24.74 20.36 -7.28
CA GLN A 341 -25.39 21.19 -8.29
C GLN A 341 -26.93 21.03 -8.25
N GLY A 342 -27.46 20.25 -7.31
CA GLY A 342 -28.89 19.99 -7.18
C GLY A 342 -29.44 18.95 -8.16
N LYS A 343 -28.57 18.22 -8.88
CA LYS A 343 -29.00 17.19 -9.83
C LYS A 343 -29.40 15.92 -9.09
N GLU A 344 -30.57 15.41 -9.42
CA GLU A 344 -31.13 14.17 -8.87
C GLU A 344 -30.69 12.95 -9.66
N SER A 345 -30.43 11.85 -8.94
CA SER A 345 -30.19 10.53 -9.55
C SER A 345 -30.59 9.39 -8.59
N LYS A 346 -31.15 8.32 -9.13
CA LYS A 346 -31.43 7.09 -8.37
C LYS A 346 -30.14 6.29 -8.22
N VAL A 347 -29.80 5.90 -7.00
CA VAL A 347 -28.56 5.21 -6.66
C VAL A 347 -28.75 4.17 -5.56
N THR A 348 -27.71 3.37 -5.32
CA THR A 348 -27.65 2.41 -4.20
C THR A 348 -26.39 2.63 -3.33
N LYS A 349 -25.69 3.73 -3.53
CA LYS A 349 -24.36 4.00 -2.94
C LYS A 349 -24.38 4.21 -1.43
N LEU A 350 -25.51 4.69 -0.88
CA LEU A 350 -25.65 4.98 0.56
C LEU A 350 -25.34 3.74 1.42
N ASN A 351 -25.64 2.56 0.90
CA ASN A 351 -25.36 1.31 1.60
C ASN A 351 -23.87 0.95 1.70
N ASP A 352 -22.99 1.57 0.89
CA ASP A 352 -21.55 1.26 0.87
C ASP A 352 -20.74 2.22 1.76
N GLY A 353 -21.22 2.46 2.97
CA GLY A 353 -20.54 3.31 3.96
C GLY A 353 -21.36 3.53 5.22
N ALA A 354 -20.79 4.27 6.17
CA ALA A 354 -21.52 4.77 7.32
C ALA A 354 -22.40 5.97 6.92
N VAL A 355 -23.52 6.12 7.56
CA VAL A 355 -24.58 7.07 7.18
C VAL A 355 -24.96 7.95 8.36
N LEU A 356 -24.99 9.26 8.13
CA LEU A 356 -25.46 10.25 9.09
C LEU A 356 -26.83 10.79 8.67
N LEU A 357 -27.76 10.85 9.63
CA LEU A 357 -29.09 11.43 9.47
C LEU A 357 -29.04 12.94 9.74
N HIS A 358 -29.75 13.72 8.94
CA HIS A 358 -29.86 15.17 9.10
C HIS A 358 -31.33 15.59 9.21
N ALA A 359 -31.59 16.61 10.05
CA ALA A 359 -32.93 17.18 10.20
C ALA A 359 -33.35 17.97 8.96
N GLU A 360 -32.39 18.60 8.28
CA GLU A 360 -32.58 19.42 7.08
C GLU A 360 -31.61 19.01 5.98
N PRO A 361 -31.88 19.36 4.68
CA PRO A 361 -30.99 19.09 3.60
C PRO A 361 -29.60 19.73 3.84
N PRO A 362 -28.51 18.97 3.87
CA PRO A 362 -27.17 19.53 4.02
C PRO A 362 -26.78 20.44 2.85
N LEU A 363 -26.18 21.60 3.15
CA LEU A 363 -25.71 22.55 2.16
C LEU A 363 -24.31 22.17 1.65
N ASP A 364 -24.00 22.52 0.40
CA ASP A 364 -22.67 22.40 -0.22
C ASP A 364 -22.06 20.99 -0.23
N THR A 365 -22.88 19.95 -0.07
CA THR A 365 -22.44 18.57 -0.11
C THR A 365 -23.44 17.70 -0.89
N THR A 366 -22.98 16.53 -1.32
CA THR A 366 -23.87 15.49 -1.86
C THR A 366 -24.63 14.83 -0.71
N TYR A 367 -25.96 14.75 -0.83
CA TYR A 367 -26.80 14.07 0.15
C TYR A 367 -27.80 13.12 -0.52
N TYR A 368 -28.46 12.34 0.28
CA TYR A 368 -29.41 11.32 -0.15
C TYR A 368 -30.76 11.51 0.52
N ILE A 369 -31.82 11.24 -0.22
CA ILE A 369 -33.19 11.22 0.31
C ILE A 369 -33.69 9.78 0.32
N VAL A 370 -34.15 9.32 1.48
CA VAL A 370 -34.78 8.02 1.70
C VAL A 370 -35.99 8.24 2.61
N ASP A 371 -37.17 7.85 2.17
CA ASP A 371 -38.43 8.01 2.91
C ASP A 371 -38.66 9.43 3.48
N GLY A 372 -38.31 10.46 2.69
CA GLY A 372 -38.41 11.87 3.06
C GLY A 372 -37.42 12.39 4.08
N LYS A 373 -36.42 11.58 4.47
CA LYS A 373 -35.34 11.96 5.37
C LYS A 373 -34.03 12.21 4.60
N TYR A 374 -33.14 13.05 5.17
CA TYR A 374 -31.90 13.48 4.54
C TYR A 374 -30.71 12.77 5.18
N TYR A 375 -29.83 12.25 4.34
CA TYR A 375 -28.67 11.47 4.78
C TYR A 375 -27.41 11.92 4.06
N THR A 376 -26.26 11.83 4.74
CA THR A 376 -24.96 11.87 4.10
C THR A 376 -24.21 10.56 4.30
N GLN A 377 -23.43 10.18 3.30
CA GLN A 377 -22.55 9.03 3.40
C GLN A 377 -21.16 9.50 3.84
N VAL A 378 -20.62 8.85 4.85
CA VAL A 378 -19.25 9.05 5.29
C VAL A 378 -18.33 8.10 4.52
N TYR A 379 -17.12 8.54 4.19
CA TYR A 379 -16.09 7.65 3.64
C TYR A 379 -15.90 6.43 4.55
N ALA A 380 -15.39 5.32 3.98
CA ALA A 380 -15.15 4.11 4.73
C ALA A 380 -14.44 4.38 6.06
N ARG A 381 -14.95 3.81 7.13
CA ARG A 381 -14.44 3.90 8.50
C ARG A 381 -14.03 2.53 9.00
N ILE A 382 -12.97 2.50 9.78
CA ILE A 382 -12.63 1.34 10.59
C ILE A 382 -13.45 1.43 11.87
N LEU A 383 -14.15 0.37 12.23
CA LEU A 383 -14.88 0.26 13.49
C LEU A 383 -13.92 -0.26 14.55
N VAL A 384 -13.70 0.53 15.59
CA VAL A 384 -12.76 0.22 16.68
C VAL A 384 -13.41 0.41 18.03
N LYS A 385 -12.81 -0.22 19.03
CA LYS A 385 -13.12 -0.03 20.45
C LYS A 385 -11.81 0.10 21.23
N LEU A 386 -11.80 0.87 22.31
CA LEU A 386 -10.72 0.87 23.31
C LEU A 386 -10.71 -0.47 24.06
N ILE A 387 -9.50 -0.99 24.35
CA ILE A 387 -9.27 -2.21 25.14
C ILE A 387 -9.20 -1.87 26.63
#